data_583f67ab65f58a296bd36aba53591911
#
_entry.id   583f67ab65f58a296bd36aba53591911
#
_cell.length_a   1.000
_cell.length_b   1.000
_cell.length_c   1.000
_cell.angle_alpha   90.00
_cell.angle_beta   90.00
_cell.angle_gamma   90.00
#
_symmetry.space_group_name_H-M   'P 1'
#
loop_
_entity.id
_entity.type
_entity.pdbx_description
1 polymer ?
#
loop_
_entity_poly.entity_id
_entity_poly.type
_entity_poly.pdbx_seq_one_letter_code
_entity_poly.pdbx_strand_id
1 'polypeptide(L)'
;MALKTDNKIYLSWDDVDDLVNELCEKIPFNLPLIDSVHGIPRGGLIPAVLISHKLGLPYVNAVGPNTLVIDDIADTGVTLNESPGVYTAVLHYKPHTSVFKPDLYSVEYKGDDFLVYPWEHEDAEPIADYLKK
;
A
#
# COMPACT_ATOMS: atom_id res chain seq x y z
N MET A 1 -7.32 -13.89 -8.97
CA MET A 1 -8.65 -13.29 -9.08
C MET A 1 -9.27 -13.10 -7.72
N ALA A 2 -9.81 -11.91 -7.44
CA ALA A 2 -10.39 -11.62 -6.13
C ALA A 2 -11.78 -12.24 -5.97
N LEU A 3 -12.09 -12.68 -4.74
CA LEU A 3 -13.39 -13.24 -4.38
C LEU A 3 -14.19 -12.18 -3.63
N LYS A 4 -15.38 -11.85 -4.11
CA LYS A 4 -16.25 -10.85 -3.49
C LYS A 4 -17.41 -11.51 -2.77
N THR A 5 -17.62 -11.14 -1.49
CA THR A 5 -18.78 -11.54 -0.69
C THR A 5 -19.18 -10.39 0.24
N ASP A 6 -20.48 -10.13 0.39
CA ASP A 6 -21.04 -9.22 1.41
C ASP A 6 -20.28 -7.90 1.63
N ASN A 7 -20.06 -7.13 0.58
CA ASN A 7 -19.32 -5.86 0.63
C ASN A 7 -17.84 -6.01 0.97
N LYS A 8 -17.28 -7.22 0.84
CA LYS A 8 -15.85 -7.49 1.00
C LYS A 8 -15.29 -8.10 -0.27
N ILE A 9 -14.10 -7.70 -0.63
CA ILE A 9 -13.32 -8.30 -1.71
C ILE A 9 -12.08 -8.93 -1.09
N TYR A 10 -11.95 -10.24 -1.21
CA TYR A 10 -10.81 -10.99 -0.66
C TYR A 10 -9.74 -11.14 -1.72
N LEU A 11 -8.58 -10.55 -1.46
CA LEU A 11 -7.45 -10.61 -2.37
C LEU A 11 -6.59 -11.83 -2.05
N SER A 12 -6.09 -12.49 -3.09
CA SER A 12 -5.16 -13.61 -2.94
C SER A 12 -3.72 -13.12 -2.93
N TRP A 13 -2.78 -14.01 -2.59
CA TRP A 13 -1.35 -13.72 -2.73
C TRP A 13 -0.96 -13.46 -4.18
N ASP A 14 -1.60 -14.14 -5.13
CA ASP A 14 -1.38 -13.89 -6.56
C ASP A 14 -1.85 -12.48 -6.96
N ASP A 15 -2.99 -12.06 -6.42
CA ASP A 15 -3.49 -10.68 -6.65
C ASP A 15 -2.48 -9.65 -6.13
N VAL A 16 -1.94 -9.88 -4.94
CA VAL A 16 -0.93 -8.97 -4.36
C VAL A 16 0.34 -8.95 -5.19
N ASP A 17 0.80 -10.10 -5.66
CA ASP A 17 2.01 -10.17 -6.49
C ASP A 17 1.84 -9.37 -7.77
N ASP A 18 0.68 -9.46 -8.42
CA ASP A 18 0.37 -8.69 -9.62
C ASP A 18 0.40 -7.18 -9.33
N LEU A 19 -0.21 -6.76 -8.21
CA LEU A 19 -0.23 -5.35 -7.82
C LEU A 19 1.18 -4.82 -7.52
N VAL A 20 1.99 -5.60 -6.82
CA VAL A 20 3.38 -5.24 -6.50
C VAL A 20 4.21 -5.15 -7.77
N ASN A 21 4.06 -6.11 -8.69
CA ASN A 21 4.77 -6.08 -9.96
C ASN A 21 4.43 -4.83 -10.76
N GLU A 22 3.16 -4.45 -10.79
CA GLU A 22 2.71 -3.25 -11.49
C GLU A 22 3.34 -1.99 -10.89
N LEU A 23 3.41 -1.88 -9.55
CA LEU A 23 4.12 -0.77 -8.91
C LEU A 23 5.61 -0.77 -9.25
N CYS A 24 6.25 -1.92 -9.21
CA CYS A 24 7.67 -2.04 -9.50
C CYS A 24 8.03 -1.63 -10.92
N GLU A 25 7.10 -1.78 -11.86
CA GLU A 25 7.30 -1.28 -13.23
C GLU A 25 7.23 0.25 -13.29
N LYS A 26 6.37 0.85 -12.47
CA LYS A 26 6.16 2.32 -12.47
C LYS A 26 7.23 3.10 -11.70
N ILE A 27 7.73 2.52 -10.61
CA ILE A 27 8.60 3.23 -9.67
C ILE A 27 9.85 3.83 -10.32
N PRO A 28 10.67 3.06 -11.09
CA PRO A 28 11.92 3.63 -11.63
C PRO A 28 11.71 4.83 -12.55
N PHE A 29 10.61 4.86 -13.28
CA PHE A 29 10.31 5.92 -14.23
C PHE A 29 9.73 7.17 -13.56
N ASN A 30 8.89 6.98 -12.55
CA ASN A 30 8.16 8.07 -11.91
C ASN A 30 8.87 8.63 -10.69
N LEU A 31 9.65 7.79 -10.00
CA LEU A 31 10.33 8.16 -8.76
C LEU A 31 11.81 7.73 -8.81
N PRO A 32 12.62 8.32 -9.73
CA PRO A 32 13.98 7.84 -9.98
C PRO A 32 14.98 8.15 -8.86
N LEU A 33 14.63 9.02 -7.91
CA LEU A 33 15.54 9.40 -6.82
C LEU A 33 15.41 8.53 -5.58
N ILE A 34 14.50 7.56 -5.59
CA ILE A 34 14.31 6.66 -4.44
C ILE A 34 15.55 5.79 -4.22
N ASP A 35 15.99 5.72 -2.96
CA ASP A 35 17.14 4.89 -2.57
C ASP A 35 16.82 3.83 -1.52
N SER A 36 15.62 3.85 -0.97
CA SER A 36 15.22 2.96 0.11
C SER A 36 13.71 2.83 0.19
N VAL A 37 13.24 1.83 0.95
CA VAL A 37 11.82 1.54 1.10
C VAL A 37 11.46 1.39 2.58
N HIS A 38 10.32 1.91 2.96
CA HIS A 38 9.78 1.81 4.31
C HIS A 38 8.29 1.46 4.24
N GLY A 39 7.85 0.51 5.05
CA GLY A 39 6.44 0.12 5.11
C GLY A 39 5.74 0.66 6.35
N ILE A 40 4.55 1.20 6.16
CA ILE A 40 3.73 1.64 7.28
C ILE A 40 3.12 0.42 7.96
N PRO A 41 3.41 0.18 9.25
CA PRO A 41 2.84 -0.96 9.94
C PRO A 41 1.31 -0.85 10.03
N ARG A 42 0.63 -1.93 9.94
CA ARG A 42 1.15 -3.26 9.64
C ARG A 42 0.96 -3.61 8.17
N GLY A 43 -0.11 -3.09 7.55
CA GLY A 43 -0.50 -3.46 6.18
C GLY A 43 0.54 -3.13 5.12
N GLY A 44 1.32 -2.08 5.32
CA GLY A 44 2.36 -1.69 4.38
C GLY A 44 3.65 -2.48 4.47
N LEU A 45 3.85 -3.26 5.54
CA LEU A 45 5.10 -3.99 5.73
C LEU A 45 5.32 -5.05 4.66
N ILE A 46 4.31 -5.83 4.34
CA ILE A 46 4.43 -6.92 3.36
C ILE A 46 4.70 -6.40 1.96
N PRO A 47 3.89 -5.48 1.41
CA PRO A 47 4.21 -4.93 0.09
C PRO A 47 5.57 -4.20 0.06
N ALA A 48 5.96 -3.53 1.14
CA ALA A 48 7.26 -2.86 1.20
C ALA A 48 8.41 -3.85 1.10
N VAL A 49 8.34 -4.98 1.81
CA VAL A 49 9.37 -6.03 1.73
C VAL A 49 9.45 -6.60 0.32
N LEU A 50 8.31 -6.88 -0.30
CA LEU A 50 8.27 -7.40 -1.67
C LEU A 50 8.88 -6.42 -2.67
N ILE A 51 8.56 -5.14 -2.55
CA ILE A 51 9.11 -4.09 -3.42
C ILE A 51 10.61 -3.95 -3.20
N SER A 52 11.05 -3.95 -1.94
CA SER A 52 12.47 -3.90 -1.60
C SER A 52 13.26 -5.01 -2.31
N HIS A 53 12.76 -6.24 -2.26
CA HIS A 53 13.41 -7.37 -2.93
C HIS A 53 13.37 -7.26 -4.46
N LYS A 54 12.23 -6.89 -5.02
CA LYS A 54 12.07 -6.83 -6.48
C LYS A 54 12.91 -5.73 -7.12
N LEU A 55 13.06 -4.59 -6.42
CA LEU A 55 13.84 -3.46 -6.93
C LEU A 55 15.29 -3.44 -6.45
N GLY A 56 15.66 -4.34 -5.54
CA GLY A 56 17.00 -4.36 -4.97
C GLY A 56 17.33 -3.14 -4.14
N LEU A 57 16.32 -2.52 -3.52
CA LEU A 57 16.50 -1.37 -2.64
C LEU A 57 16.47 -1.80 -1.16
N PRO A 58 17.30 -1.20 -0.30
CA PRO A 58 17.29 -1.56 1.11
C PRO A 58 15.98 -1.16 1.80
N TYR A 59 15.52 -2.02 2.70
CA TYR A 59 14.43 -1.70 3.61
C TYR A 59 14.99 -0.92 4.80
N VAL A 60 14.35 0.19 5.16
CA VAL A 60 14.80 1.04 6.28
C VAL A 60 13.68 1.25 7.29
N ASN A 61 14.06 1.37 8.57
CA ASN A 61 13.10 1.67 9.64
C ASN A 61 12.90 3.17 9.84
N ALA A 62 13.89 3.97 9.46
CA ALA A 62 13.80 5.43 9.54
C ALA A 62 13.67 6.02 8.14
N VAL A 63 12.68 6.90 7.98
CA VAL A 63 12.40 7.52 6.69
C VAL A 63 13.38 8.66 6.43
N GLY A 64 14.12 8.55 5.32
CA GLY A 64 15.02 9.59 4.84
C GLY A 64 14.38 10.39 3.69
N PRO A 65 15.13 11.36 3.12
CA PRO A 65 14.59 12.23 2.06
C PRO A 65 14.25 11.51 0.76
N ASN A 66 14.87 10.35 0.49
CA ASN A 66 14.63 9.58 -0.73
C ASN A 66 14.04 8.19 -0.43
N THR A 67 13.39 8.05 0.70
CA THR A 67 12.71 6.81 1.07
C THR A 67 11.30 6.77 0.49
N LEU A 68 10.97 5.66 -0.16
CA LEU A 68 9.60 5.39 -0.60
C LEU A 68 8.81 4.80 0.55
N VAL A 69 7.76 5.47 0.95
CA VAL A 69 6.86 5.02 2.01
C VAL A 69 5.70 4.24 1.39
N ILE A 70 5.53 3.01 1.80
CA ILE A 70 4.54 2.07 1.25
C ILE A 70 3.44 1.80 2.27
N ASP A 71 2.20 1.84 1.81
CA ASP A 71 1.05 1.29 2.54
C ASP A 71 0.29 0.36 1.60
N ASP A 72 -0.60 -0.45 2.14
CA ASP A 72 -1.42 -1.34 1.31
C ASP A 72 -2.52 -0.57 0.59
N ILE A 73 -3.16 0.34 1.29
CA ILE A 73 -4.31 1.09 0.76
C ILE A 73 -4.32 2.53 1.28
N ALA A 74 -4.70 3.45 0.41
CA ALA A 74 -5.08 4.80 0.80
C ALA A 74 -6.62 4.88 0.75
N ASP A 75 -7.26 4.52 1.86
CA ASP A 75 -8.73 4.56 1.99
C ASP A 75 -9.17 5.89 2.58
N THR A 76 -8.93 6.12 3.88
CA THR A 76 -9.14 7.45 4.46
C THR A 76 -7.96 8.37 4.15
N GLY A 77 -6.78 7.81 3.97
CA GLY A 77 -5.54 8.52 3.71
C GLY A 77 -4.93 9.20 4.94
N VAL A 78 -5.53 9.03 6.11
CA VAL A 78 -5.07 9.72 7.33
C VAL A 78 -3.65 9.30 7.70
N THR A 79 -3.35 8.00 7.66
CA THR A 79 -2.02 7.49 8.01
C THR A 79 -0.94 8.05 7.08
N LEU A 80 -1.19 8.03 5.78
CA LEU A 80 -0.25 8.56 4.79
C LEU A 80 -0.09 10.07 4.93
N ASN A 81 -1.18 10.79 5.17
CA ASN A 81 -1.16 12.23 5.32
C ASN A 81 -0.32 12.69 6.53
N GLU A 82 -0.27 11.85 7.56
CA GLU A 82 0.50 12.13 8.78
C GLU A 82 1.90 11.51 8.77
N SER A 83 2.21 10.72 7.74
CA SER A 83 3.51 10.05 7.65
C SER A 83 4.58 11.01 7.16
N PRO A 84 5.83 10.85 7.62
CA PRO A 84 6.91 11.78 7.27
C PRO A 84 7.52 11.56 5.89
N GLY A 85 6.99 10.68 5.07
CA GLY A 85 7.56 10.37 3.76
C GLY A 85 7.34 11.46 2.72
N VAL A 86 8.33 11.65 1.84
CA VAL A 86 8.22 12.54 0.68
C VAL A 86 7.63 11.78 -0.52
N TYR A 87 8.02 10.52 -0.68
CA TYR A 87 7.55 9.65 -1.75
C TYR A 87 6.64 8.57 -1.17
N THR A 88 5.46 8.40 -1.76
CA THR A 88 4.45 7.46 -1.26
C THR A 88 3.90 6.59 -2.38
N ALA A 89 3.62 5.32 -2.05
CA ALA A 89 2.97 4.40 -2.97
C ALA A 89 2.08 3.42 -2.21
N VAL A 90 0.98 3.03 -2.84
CA VAL A 90 0.02 2.08 -2.28
C VAL A 90 -0.41 1.08 -3.34
N LEU A 91 -0.97 -0.06 -2.93
CA LEU A 91 -1.55 -1.02 -3.85
C LEU A 91 -2.89 -0.51 -4.38
N HIS A 92 -3.75 -0.05 -3.49
CA HIS A 92 -5.07 0.50 -3.85
C HIS A 92 -5.23 1.92 -3.34
N TYR A 93 -5.76 2.78 -4.19
CA TYR A 93 -6.10 4.16 -3.86
C TYR A 93 -7.60 4.37 -4.03
N LYS A 94 -8.28 4.82 -2.97
CA LYS A 94 -9.70 5.17 -2.99
C LYS A 94 -9.87 6.69 -3.04
N PRO A 95 -9.95 7.30 -4.22
CA PRO A 95 -9.97 8.76 -4.35
C PRO A 95 -11.19 9.42 -3.73
N HIS A 96 -12.31 8.68 -3.62
CA HIS A 96 -13.56 9.24 -3.11
C HIS A 96 -13.61 9.31 -1.57
N THR A 97 -12.73 8.59 -0.87
CA THR A 97 -12.70 8.57 0.59
C THR A 97 -11.38 9.09 1.18
N SER A 98 -10.30 9.01 0.40
CA SER A 98 -8.97 9.38 0.89
C SER A 98 -8.76 10.88 0.92
N VAL A 99 -8.24 11.41 2.04
CA VAL A 99 -7.83 12.81 2.17
C VAL A 99 -6.43 13.04 1.63
N PHE A 100 -5.73 11.99 1.23
CA PHE A 100 -4.36 12.04 0.76
C PHE A 100 -4.24 11.30 -0.58
N LYS A 101 -3.57 11.90 -1.56
CA LYS A 101 -3.28 11.27 -2.83
C LYS A 101 -1.83 10.77 -2.82
N PRO A 102 -1.58 9.46 -2.88
CA PRO A 102 -0.22 8.93 -2.99
C PRO A 102 0.41 9.29 -4.33
N ASP A 103 1.75 9.29 -4.39
CA ASP A 103 2.47 9.57 -5.63
C ASP A 103 2.23 8.49 -6.68
N LEU A 104 2.18 7.23 -6.25
CA LEU A 104 1.91 6.09 -7.13
C LEU A 104 0.92 5.12 -6.49
N TYR A 105 0.19 4.41 -7.31
CA TYR A 105 -0.70 3.32 -6.89
C TYR A 105 -0.85 2.32 -8.02
N SER A 106 -1.11 1.06 -7.67
CA SER A 106 -1.35 0.04 -8.68
C SER A 106 -2.75 0.18 -9.26
N VAL A 107 -3.76 0.34 -8.40
CA VAL A 107 -5.15 0.42 -8.80
C VAL A 107 -5.85 1.57 -8.11
N GLU A 108 -6.56 2.38 -8.89
CA GLU A 108 -7.51 3.35 -8.36
C GLU A 108 -8.84 2.62 -8.20
N TYR A 109 -9.24 2.39 -6.95
CA TYR A 109 -10.46 1.63 -6.66
C TYR A 109 -11.59 2.59 -6.30
N LYS A 110 -12.64 2.60 -7.13
CA LYS A 110 -13.77 3.52 -6.98
C LYS A 110 -15.00 2.88 -6.31
N GLY A 111 -14.91 1.60 -5.96
CA GLY A 111 -15.99 0.91 -5.27
C GLY A 111 -16.03 1.20 -3.77
N ASP A 112 -17.08 0.72 -3.12
CA ASP A 112 -17.30 0.92 -1.69
C ASP A 112 -17.00 -0.34 -0.86
N ASP A 113 -16.58 -1.42 -1.50
CA ASP A 113 -16.29 -2.66 -0.80
C ASP A 113 -15.03 -2.54 0.06
N PHE A 114 -15.01 -3.26 1.17
CA PHE A 114 -13.83 -3.39 2.00
C PHE A 114 -12.88 -4.42 1.37
N LEU A 115 -11.63 -4.01 1.13
CA LEU A 115 -10.61 -4.87 0.55
C LEU A 115 -9.87 -5.62 1.66
N VAL A 116 -9.92 -6.95 1.61
CA VAL A 116 -9.25 -7.80 2.59
C VAL A 116 -8.02 -8.42 1.93
N TYR A 117 -6.84 -8.06 2.42
CA TYR A 117 -5.58 -8.58 1.91
C TYR A 117 -5.29 -9.97 2.50
N PRO A 118 -4.47 -10.79 1.82
CA PRO A 118 -4.28 -12.19 2.26
C PRO A 118 -3.55 -12.34 3.61
N TRP A 119 -2.88 -11.30 4.07
CA TRP A 119 -2.25 -11.31 5.39
C TRP A 119 -3.20 -10.90 6.51
N GLU A 120 -4.41 -10.46 6.18
CA GLU A 120 -5.39 -10.05 7.16
C GLU A 120 -6.28 -11.21 7.58
N HIS A 121 -6.84 -11.12 8.79
CA HIS A 121 -7.80 -12.11 9.24
C HIS A 121 -9.09 -11.98 8.41
N GLU A 122 -9.73 -13.11 8.07
CA GLU A 122 -10.94 -13.10 7.24
C GLU A 122 -12.10 -12.32 7.87
N ASP A 123 -12.10 -12.15 9.19
CA ASP A 123 -13.09 -11.36 9.93
C ASP A 123 -12.63 -9.92 10.18
N ALA A 124 -11.62 -9.46 9.44
CA ALA A 124 -11.06 -8.12 9.62
C ALA A 124 -12.14 -7.03 9.49
N GLU A 125 -12.03 -6.03 10.35
CA GLU A 125 -12.91 -4.88 10.35
C GLU A 125 -12.26 -3.74 9.57
N PRO A 126 -13.04 -2.86 8.91
CA PRO A 126 -12.48 -1.73 8.17
C PRO A 126 -12.01 -0.61 9.10
N ILE A 127 -11.10 -0.94 10.02
CA ILE A 127 -10.56 -0.03 11.01
C ILE A 127 -9.06 0.11 10.78
N ALA A 128 -8.57 1.35 10.70
CA ALA A 128 -7.15 1.61 10.51
C ALA A 128 -6.32 1.05 11.67
N ASP A 129 -5.12 0.55 11.38
CA ASP A 129 -4.25 -0.08 12.38
C ASP A 129 -3.95 0.82 13.57
N TYR A 130 -3.76 2.12 13.34
CA TYR A 130 -3.47 3.06 14.42
C TYR A 130 -4.63 3.23 15.42
N LEU A 131 -5.84 2.79 15.06
CA LEU A 131 -7.01 2.80 15.93
C LEU A 131 -7.24 1.50 16.69
N LYS A 132 -6.47 0.44 16.38
CA LYS A 132 -6.61 -0.91 16.95
C LYS A 132 -5.71 -1.13 18.16
N LYS A 133 -5.63 -0.23 19.04
CA LYS A 133 -4.75 -0.39 20.20
C LYS A 133 -5.49 -0.84 21.44
#